data_b7ffa8d3ec78edc6031cca6274524724
#
_entry.id   b7ffa8d3ec78edc6031cca6274524724
#
_cell.length_a   1.000
_cell.length_b   1.000
_cell.length_c   1.000
_cell.angle_alpha   90.00
_cell.angle_beta   90.00
_cell.angle_gamma   90.00
#
_symmetry.space_group_name_H-M   'P 1'
#
loop_
_entity.id
_entity.type
_entity.pdbx_description
1 polymer ?
#
loop_
_entity_poly.entity_id
_entity_poly.type
_entity_poly.pdbx_seq_one_letter_code
_entity_poly.pdbx_strand_id
1 'polypeptide(L)'
;MASLVGASLLGKRCSLWRSACRPLMLAAMGQPRVTQDASRNGQVTIEPADAARHTATFIGPIHGLGDTNQGWLGAAMHLHTQMPHVKFVLPNAPTMPVTLNMGMPMPSWYDITSLDDRASQPCTGIEESRAVVDALIAEELAAGTPLDRIVVGGFSQGGALALFSGLQYPGRLAGVCCLSGYLAKAEAFVLSPEAAATPVAHFHGTLDPTVQIAWARESAARLRALGCTDYTLKEYAHLGHSVDPEEIEDLQAWLEGVLPPL
;
A
#
# COMPACT_ATOMS: atom_id res chain seq x y z
N MET A 1 -11.10 -52.25 35.90
CA MET A 1 -11.45 -52.20 34.50
C MET A 1 -10.79 -51.00 33.86
N ALA A 2 -9.99 -51.26 32.88
CA ALA A 2 -9.10 -50.31 32.23
C ALA A 2 -9.84 -49.29 31.35
N SER A 3 -9.36 -48.05 31.26
CA SER A 3 -9.60 -47.21 30.12
C SER A 3 -8.36 -46.39 29.80
N LEU A 4 -8.02 -46.43 28.54
CA LEU A 4 -6.87 -45.89 27.85
C LEU A 4 -6.86 -44.38 27.80
N VAL A 5 -5.68 -43.80 28.05
CA VAL A 5 -5.32 -42.43 27.67
C VAL A 5 -4.28 -42.54 26.56
N GLY A 6 -4.69 -42.20 25.34
CA GLY A 6 -3.82 -42.03 24.20
C GLY A 6 -3.69 -40.54 23.88
N ALA A 7 -2.66 -39.86 24.39
CA ALA A 7 -2.36 -38.48 24.06
C ALA A 7 -1.41 -38.42 22.87
N SER A 8 -1.87 -37.81 21.79
CA SER A 8 -1.12 -37.47 20.60
C SER A 8 0.02 -36.45 20.86
N LEU A 9 1.26 -36.89 20.71
CA LEU A 9 2.50 -36.12 20.86
C LEU A 9 3.11 -35.72 19.50
N LEU A 10 2.31 -35.29 18.52
CA LEU A 10 2.79 -34.97 17.17
C LEU A 10 2.60 -33.52 16.71
N GLY A 11 2.14 -32.60 17.58
CA GLY A 11 1.83 -31.23 17.21
C GLY A 11 2.88 -30.14 17.49
N LYS A 12 3.95 -30.44 18.24
CA LYS A 12 4.85 -29.38 18.77
C LYS A 12 6.27 -29.32 18.19
N ARG A 13 6.61 -30.11 17.20
CA ARG A 13 7.98 -30.12 16.63
C ARG A 13 8.17 -29.25 15.37
N CYS A 14 7.11 -28.66 14.80
CA CYS A 14 7.21 -27.92 13.54
C CYS A 14 7.44 -26.41 13.72
N SER A 15 7.13 -25.82 14.90
CA SER A 15 7.25 -24.37 15.14
C SER A 15 8.68 -23.92 15.46
N LEU A 16 9.50 -24.76 16.07
CA LEU A 16 10.88 -24.42 16.46
C LEU A 16 11.86 -24.42 15.26
N TRP A 17 11.57 -25.19 14.21
CA TRP A 17 12.42 -25.22 13.00
C TRP A 17 12.25 -23.97 12.11
N ARG A 18 11.08 -23.35 12.10
CA ARG A 18 10.84 -22.13 11.32
C ARG A 18 11.56 -20.90 11.85
N SER A 19 11.72 -20.78 13.18
CA SER A 19 12.42 -19.64 13.79
C SER A 19 13.95 -19.69 13.67
N ALA A 20 14.55 -20.87 13.60
CA ALA A 20 16.01 -21.02 13.54
C ALA A 20 16.58 -20.91 12.11
N CYS A 21 15.80 -21.24 11.06
CA CYS A 21 16.24 -21.13 9.68
C CYS A 21 16.08 -19.72 9.08
N ARG A 22 15.21 -18.86 9.63
CA ARG A 22 14.98 -17.49 9.13
C ARG A 22 16.24 -16.60 9.17
N PRO A 23 17.02 -16.52 10.27
CA PRO A 23 18.22 -15.68 10.30
C PRO A 23 19.32 -16.14 9.34
N LEU A 24 19.47 -17.45 9.13
CA LEU A 24 20.48 -18.02 8.22
C LEU A 24 20.11 -17.83 6.74
N MET A 25 18.83 -17.88 6.38
CA MET A 25 18.39 -17.55 5.02
C MET A 25 18.55 -16.06 4.71
N LEU A 26 18.24 -15.16 5.64
CA LEU A 26 18.46 -13.71 5.45
C LEU A 26 19.92 -13.36 5.24
N ALA A 27 20.84 -13.98 5.98
CA ALA A 27 22.29 -13.77 5.80
C ALA A 27 22.81 -14.24 4.43
N ALA A 28 22.13 -15.21 3.80
CA ALA A 28 22.48 -15.72 2.48
C ALA A 28 21.87 -14.91 1.30
N MET A 29 20.94 -13.98 1.58
CA MET A 29 20.17 -13.25 0.56
C MET A 29 20.85 -11.96 0.08
N GLY A 30 21.95 -11.52 0.71
CA GLY A 30 22.61 -10.24 0.43
C GLY A 30 21.79 -9.03 0.95
N GLN A 31 22.43 -7.86 0.98
CA GLN A 31 21.75 -6.62 1.37
C GLN A 31 20.94 -6.08 0.17
N PRO A 32 19.73 -5.55 0.38
CA PRO A 32 18.97 -4.91 -0.69
C PRO A 32 19.74 -3.72 -1.27
N ARG A 33 19.52 -3.44 -2.53
CA ARG A 33 20.03 -2.25 -3.18
C ARG A 33 19.02 -1.12 -2.99
N VAL A 34 19.40 -0.10 -2.21
CA VAL A 34 18.59 1.11 -2.02
C VAL A 34 19.18 2.21 -2.88
N THR A 35 18.37 2.79 -3.76
CA THR A 35 18.75 3.91 -4.64
C THR A 35 17.81 5.08 -4.45
N GLN A 36 18.32 6.31 -4.60
CA GLN A 36 17.53 7.52 -4.63
C GLN A 36 17.81 8.27 -5.92
N ASP A 37 16.76 8.59 -6.67
CA ASP A 37 16.86 9.26 -7.96
C ASP A 37 16.43 10.72 -7.85
N ALA A 38 17.40 11.63 -7.88
CA ALA A 38 17.15 13.08 -7.80
C ALA A 38 16.37 13.61 -9.01
N SER A 39 16.52 12.99 -10.20
CA SER A 39 15.79 13.39 -11.41
C SER A 39 14.30 13.07 -11.34
N ARG A 40 13.91 12.17 -10.41
CA ARG A 40 12.54 11.72 -10.13
C ARG A 40 12.03 12.26 -8.80
N ASN A 41 12.32 13.49 -8.50
CA ASN A 41 11.94 14.15 -7.25
C ASN A 41 12.40 13.38 -5.99
N GLY A 42 13.57 12.74 -6.04
CA GLY A 42 14.11 11.97 -4.92
C GLY A 42 13.40 10.64 -4.67
N GLN A 43 12.77 10.05 -5.69
CA GLN A 43 12.18 8.71 -5.61
C GLN A 43 13.18 7.72 -5.02
N VAL A 44 12.73 6.92 -4.05
CA VAL A 44 13.53 5.83 -3.48
C VAL A 44 13.06 4.50 -4.06
N THR A 45 14.03 3.64 -4.39
CA THR A 45 13.76 2.27 -4.82
C THR A 45 14.57 1.30 -3.95
N ILE A 46 13.90 0.26 -3.46
CA ILE A 46 14.50 -0.85 -2.72
C ILE A 46 14.35 -2.10 -3.59
N GLU A 47 15.46 -2.66 -4.03
CA GLU A 47 15.46 -3.83 -4.92
C GLU A 47 16.15 -5.03 -4.27
N PRO A 48 15.78 -6.27 -4.65
CA PRO A 48 16.53 -7.44 -4.29
C PRO A 48 18.01 -7.27 -4.62
N ALA A 49 18.89 -7.81 -3.76
CA ALA A 49 20.34 -7.81 -4.02
C ALA A 49 20.71 -8.53 -5.34
N ASP A 50 19.94 -9.56 -5.66
CA ASP A 50 20.01 -10.31 -6.93
C ASP A 50 18.76 -9.97 -7.75
N ALA A 51 18.96 -9.29 -8.88
CA ALA A 51 17.89 -8.91 -9.80
C ALA A 51 17.07 -10.10 -10.32
N ALA A 52 17.66 -11.30 -10.41
CA ALA A 52 16.96 -12.51 -10.81
C ALA A 52 15.88 -12.95 -9.79
N ARG A 53 15.92 -12.42 -8.59
CA ARG A 53 14.90 -12.67 -7.55
C ARG A 53 13.73 -11.70 -7.58
N HIS A 54 13.82 -10.61 -8.32
CA HIS A 54 12.72 -9.67 -8.48
C HIS A 54 11.59 -10.33 -9.27
N THR A 55 10.47 -10.56 -8.62
CA THR A 55 9.29 -11.20 -9.22
C THR A 55 8.00 -10.44 -8.97
N ALA A 56 8.04 -9.36 -8.20
CA ALA A 56 6.89 -8.52 -7.88
C ALA A 56 7.31 -7.11 -7.49
N THR A 57 6.42 -6.14 -7.62
CA THR A 57 6.66 -4.75 -7.24
C THR A 57 5.54 -4.21 -6.37
N PHE A 58 5.91 -3.50 -5.30
CA PHE A 58 5.02 -2.64 -4.53
C PHE A 58 5.38 -1.17 -4.80
N ILE A 59 4.51 -0.47 -5.53
CA ILE A 59 4.59 0.98 -5.71
C ILE A 59 3.96 1.62 -4.47
N GLY A 60 4.82 1.95 -3.51
CA GLY A 60 4.42 2.43 -2.20
C GLY A 60 5.33 1.96 -1.04
N PRO A 61 4.95 2.30 0.22
CA PRO A 61 3.82 3.15 0.56
C PRO A 61 3.98 4.59 0.03
N ILE A 62 2.96 5.07 -0.71
CA ILE A 62 2.88 6.46 -1.19
C ILE A 62 2.56 7.31 0.04
N HIS A 63 3.38 8.33 0.32
CA HIS A 63 3.30 9.12 1.55
C HIS A 63 2.08 10.06 1.60
N GLY A 64 1.71 10.52 2.80
CA GLY A 64 0.64 11.49 3.04
C GLY A 64 1.02 12.93 2.73
N LEU A 65 0.04 13.84 2.88
CA LEU A 65 0.22 15.29 2.72
C LEU A 65 1.33 15.82 3.63
N GLY A 66 2.26 16.58 3.09
CA GLY A 66 3.34 17.24 3.82
C GLY A 66 4.51 16.34 4.22
N ASP A 67 4.41 15.04 3.98
CA ASP A 67 5.46 14.06 4.25
C ASP A 67 6.34 13.84 3.00
N THR A 68 7.25 12.89 3.09
CA THR A 68 8.12 12.42 2.00
C THR A 68 8.27 10.89 2.06
N ASN A 69 8.85 10.29 1.04
CA ASN A 69 9.17 8.87 1.04
C ASN A 69 10.11 8.43 2.18
N GLN A 70 10.86 9.38 2.77
CA GLN A 70 11.76 9.09 3.90
C GLN A 70 10.97 8.67 5.15
N GLY A 71 9.75 9.21 5.35
CA GLY A 71 8.87 8.78 6.45
C GLY A 71 8.49 7.30 6.36
N TRP A 72 8.48 6.74 5.15
CA TRP A 72 8.10 5.34 4.90
C TRP A 72 9.27 4.39 4.66
N LEU A 73 10.50 4.91 4.52
CA LEU A 73 11.67 4.09 4.20
C LEU A 73 11.90 2.97 5.21
N GLY A 74 11.72 3.24 6.51
CA GLY A 74 11.87 2.24 7.56
C GLY A 74 10.87 1.08 7.44
N ALA A 75 9.60 1.38 7.23
CA ALA A 75 8.54 0.37 7.04
C ALA A 75 8.76 -0.42 5.73
N ALA A 76 9.12 0.24 4.64
CA ALA A 76 9.41 -0.41 3.36
C ALA A 76 10.62 -1.35 3.45
N MET A 77 11.69 -0.95 4.15
CA MET A 77 12.85 -1.81 4.43
C MET A 77 12.48 -3.03 5.29
N HIS A 78 11.63 -2.84 6.29
CA HIS A 78 11.13 -3.93 7.12
C HIS A 78 10.35 -4.93 6.26
N LEU A 79 9.37 -4.46 5.48
CA LEU A 79 8.57 -5.29 4.58
C LEU A 79 9.44 -6.01 3.53
N HIS A 80 10.40 -5.30 2.93
CA HIS A 80 11.34 -5.92 1.97
C HIS A 80 12.16 -7.04 2.62
N THR A 81 12.55 -6.90 3.89
CA THR A 81 13.27 -7.96 4.60
C THR A 81 12.45 -9.24 4.74
N GLN A 82 11.14 -9.13 4.85
CA GLN A 82 10.22 -10.26 4.92
C GLN A 82 9.87 -10.81 3.52
N MET A 83 9.84 -9.94 2.52
CA MET A 83 9.49 -10.25 1.12
C MET A 83 10.62 -9.85 0.17
N PRO A 84 11.79 -10.52 0.23
CA PRO A 84 13.00 -10.11 -0.50
C PRO A 84 12.91 -10.29 -2.03
N HIS A 85 11.79 -10.81 -2.54
CA HIS A 85 11.49 -10.92 -3.96
C HIS A 85 10.68 -9.72 -4.48
N VAL A 86 10.22 -8.84 -3.58
CA VAL A 86 9.42 -7.67 -3.92
C VAL A 86 10.31 -6.44 -4.01
N LYS A 87 10.26 -5.74 -5.13
CA LYS A 87 10.81 -4.39 -5.29
C LYS A 87 9.83 -3.38 -4.68
N PHE A 88 10.35 -2.41 -3.94
CA PHE A 88 9.57 -1.27 -3.42
C PHE A 88 9.96 -0.01 -4.14
N VAL A 89 8.96 0.75 -4.61
CA VAL A 89 9.14 2.04 -5.30
C VAL A 89 8.39 3.10 -4.50
N LEU A 90 9.12 4.01 -3.87
CA LEU A 90 8.57 5.06 -3.02
C LEU A 90 8.72 6.42 -3.73
N PRO A 91 7.70 6.89 -4.46
CA PRO A 91 7.73 8.19 -5.10
C PRO A 91 7.58 9.32 -4.08
N ASN A 92 7.95 10.54 -4.49
CA ASN A 92 7.67 11.77 -3.75
C ASN A 92 6.66 12.65 -4.49
N ALA A 93 5.77 13.26 -3.72
CA ALA A 93 4.86 14.28 -4.22
C ALA A 93 5.62 15.53 -4.68
N PRO A 94 5.13 16.25 -5.69
CA PRO A 94 5.62 17.59 -5.99
C PRO A 94 5.30 18.56 -4.84
N THR A 95 6.07 19.63 -4.72
CA THR A 95 5.71 20.75 -3.84
C THR A 95 4.72 21.66 -4.57
N MET A 96 3.53 21.83 -4.00
CA MET A 96 2.48 22.68 -4.56
C MET A 96 1.75 23.46 -3.48
N PRO A 97 1.11 24.61 -3.81
CA PRO A 97 0.23 25.32 -2.89
C PRO A 97 -0.92 24.41 -2.44
N VAL A 98 -1.23 24.39 -1.14
CA VAL A 98 -2.34 23.59 -0.57
C VAL A 98 -3.33 24.54 0.12
N THR A 99 -4.57 24.53 -0.34
CA THR A 99 -5.64 25.41 0.17
C THR A 99 -5.85 25.22 1.66
N LEU A 100 -5.91 23.99 2.15
CA LEU A 100 -6.00 23.68 3.59
C LEU A 100 -4.86 24.28 4.41
N ASN A 101 -3.69 24.47 3.81
CA ASN A 101 -2.51 25.11 4.41
C ASN A 101 -2.40 26.59 4.05
N MET A 102 -3.53 27.30 3.90
CA MET A 102 -3.60 28.72 3.55
C MET A 102 -2.86 29.08 2.24
N GLY A 103 -2.78 28.14 1.29
CA GLY A 103 -2.09 28.30 0.02
C GLY A 103 -0.56 28.20 0.15
N MET A 104 -0.01 27.89 1.31
CA MET A 104 1.43 27.68 1.47
C MET A 104 1.88 26.39 0.79
N PRO A 105 3.05 26.42 0.10
CA PRO A 105 3.57 25.24 -0.57
C PRO A 105 3.98 24.14 0.41
N MET A 106 3.64 22.89 0.08
CA MET A 106 4.13 21.70 0.76
C MET A 106 4.09 20.50 -0.19
N PRO A 107 4.78 19.39 0.11
CA PRO A 107 4.63 18.16 -0.65
C PRO A 107 3.17 17.70 -0.64
N SER A 108 2.56 17.56 -1.82
CA SER A 108 1.15 17.19 -1.96
C SER A 108 0.88 16.54 -3.29
N TRP A 109 0.08 15.48 -3.28
CA TRP A 109 -0.36 14.78 -4.48
C TRP A 109 -1.48 15.51 -5.21
N TYR A 110 -2.30 16.26 -4.48
CA TYR A 110 -3.38 17.10 -5.00
C TYR A 110 -3.81 18.11 -3.94
N ASP A 111 -4.48 19.17 -4.36
CA ASP A 111 -4.99 20.16 -3.41
C ASP A 111 -6.14 19.61 -2.56
N ILE A 112 -6.05 19.82 -1.26
CA ILE A 112 -7.11 19.55 -0.30
C ILE A 112 -7.67 20.89 0.17
N THR A 113 -8.97 21.08 -0.02
CA THR A 113 -9.67 22.35 0.30
C THR A 113 -10.33 22.31 1.68
N SER A 114 -10.74 21.13 2.16
CA SER A 114 -11.39 20.94 3.47
C SER A 114 -11.13 19.56 4.03
N LEU A 115 -11.19 19.41 5.36
CA LEU A 115 -11.24 18.12 6.05
C LEU A 115 -12.66 17.60 6.27
N ASP A 116 -13.67 18.45 6.10
CA ASP A 116 -15.07 18.13 6.45
C ASP A 116 -15.83 17.44 5.31
N ASP A 117 -15.46 17.72 4.06
CA ASP A 117 -16.04 17.08 2.87
C ASP A 117 -14.91 16.42 2.05
N ARG A 118 -14.96 15.11 1.89
CA ARG A 118 -13.94 14.35 1.15
C ARG A 118 -14.46 13.83 -0.20
N ALA A 119 -15.76 13.68 -0.33
CA ALA A 119 -16.37 13.04 -1.50
C ALA A 119 -16.46 13.98 -2.71
N SER A 120 -16.77 15.27 -2.48
CA SER A 120 -17.05 16.26 -3.53
C SER A 120 -15.90 17.22 -3.84
N GLN A 121 -14.74 17.07 -3.16
CA GLN A 121 -13.59 17.94 -3.40
C GLN A 121 -13.09 17.86 -4.84
N PRO A 122 -12.65 18.98 -5.45
CA PRO A 122 -12.10 18.99 -6.79
C PRO A 122 -10.81 18.18 -6.92
N CYS A 123 -10.04 18.02 -5.82
CA CYS A 123 -8.75 17.32 -5.78
C CYS A 123 -7.83 17.76 -6.93
N THR A 124 -7.68 19.08 -7.12
CA THR A 124 -6.87 19.65 -8.21
C THR A 124 -5.44 19.10 -8.16
N GLY A 125 -4.95 18.55 -9.27
CA GLY A 125 -3.64 17.89 -9.36
C GLY A 125 -3.67 16.36 -9.21
N ILE A 126 -4.83 15.76 -8.91
CA ILE A 126 -4.89 14.29 -8.71
C ILE A 126 -4.66 13.50 -10.00
N GLU A 127 -5.07 14.03 -11.13
CA GLU A 127 -4.86 13.37 -12.44
C GLU A 127 -3.39 13.39 -12.84
N GLU A 128 -2.68 14.49 -12.56
CA GLU A 128 -1.23 14.60 -12.74
C GLU A 128 -0.48 13.61 -11.83
N SER A 129 -0.92 13.48 -10.59
CA SER A 129 -0.35 12.51 -9.65
C SER A 129 -0.69 11.07 -10.04
N ARG A 130 -1.89 10.82 -10.56
CA ARG A 130 -2.25 9.54 -11.16
C ARG A 130 -1.32 9.19 -12.32
N ALA A 131 -1.03 10.15 -13.20
CA ALA A 131 -0.12 9.92 -14.32
C ALA A 131 1.28 9.51 -13.87
N VAL A 132 1.75 9.99 -12.69
CA VAL A 132 3.01 9.50 -12.08
C VAL A 132 2.89 8.04 -11.69
N VAL A 133 1.80 7.63 -11.03
CA VAL A 133 1.58 6.22 -10.65
C VAL A 133 1.45 5.33 -11.89
N ASP A 134 0.69 5.76 -12.89
CA ASP A 134 0.49 5.03 -14.15
C ASP A 134 1.83 4.85 -14.89
N ALA A 135 2.72 5.87 -14.88
CA ALA A 135 4.06 5.78 -15.45
C ALA A 135 4.94 4.75 -14.72
N LEU A 136 4.87 4.70 -13.38
CA LEU A 136 5.60 3.72 -12.59
C LEU A 136 5.12 2.28 -12.90
N ILE A 137 3.80 2.08 -13.03
CA ILE A 137 3.24 0.78 -13.44
C ILE A 137 3.75 0.40 -14.85
N ALA A 138 3.73 1.35 -15.79
CA ALA A 138 4.17 1.12 -17.16
C ALA A 138 5.69 0.76 -17.23
N GLU A 139 6.50 1.37 -16.39
CA GLU A 139 7.94 1.04 -16.29
C GLU A 139 8.15 -0.39 -15.77
N GLU A 140 7.42 -0.81 -14.74
CA GLU A 140 7.52 -2.17 -14.23
C GLU A 140 7.06 -3.20 -15.26
N LEU A 141 5.99 -2.91 -16.02
CA LEU A 141 5.57 -3.73 -17.15
C LEU A 141 6.63 -3.84 -18.23
N ALA A 142 7.26 -2.72 -18.59
CA ALA A 142 8.34 -2.69 -19.57
C ALA A 142 9.60 -3.44 -19.10
N ALA A 143 9.82 -3.47 -17.77
CA ALA A 143 10.87 -4.27 -17.13
C ALA A 143 10.54 -5.77 -17.02
N GLY A 144 9.30 -6.17 -17.34
CA GLY A 144 8.88 -7.58 -17.37
C GLY A 144 8.07 -8.03 -16.15
N THR A 145 7.73 -7.14 -15.21
CA THR A 145 6.83 -7.46 -14.09
C THR A 145 5.38 -7.37 -14.56
N PRO A 146 4.60 -8.47 -14.58
CA PRO A 146 3.23 -8.42 -15.07
C PRO A 146 2.29 -7.71 -14.07
N LEU A 147 1.12 -7.23 -14.54
CA LEU A 147 0.17 -6.45 -13.74
C LEU A 147 -0.28 -7.18 -12.46
N ASP A 148 -0.53 -8.47 -12.55
CA ASP A 148 -0.92 -9.32 -11.43
C ASP A 148 0.22 -9.60 -10.42
N ARG A 149 1.38 -8.93 -10.62
CA ARG A 149 2.54 -8.90 -9.72
C ARG A 149 2.87 -7.48 -9.25
N ILE A 150 1.99 -6.50 -9.50
CA ILE A 150 2.17 -5.11 -9.08
C ILE A 150 1.06 -4.73 -8.10
N VAL A 151 1.47 -4.22 -6.93
CA VAL A 151 0.57 -3.60 -5.94
C VAL A 151 0.83 -2.10 -5.91
N VAL A 152 -0.23 -1.31 -5.76
CA VAL A 152 -0.16 0.13 -5.49
C VAL A 152 -0.74 0.39 -4.11
N GLY A 153 -0.04 1.17 -3.27
CA GLY A 153 -0.55 1.45 -1.94
C GLY A 153 0.02 2.70 -1.30
N GLY A 154 -0.67 3.23 -0.29
CA GLY A 154 -0.23 4.44 0.37
C GLY A 154 -0.99 4.77 1.64
N PHE A 155 -0.57 5.85 2.28
CA PHE A 155 -1.11 6.35 3.54
C PHE A 155 -1.78 7.70 3.35
N SER A 156 -2.94 7.91 4.00
CA SER A 156 -3.65 9.20 4.01
C SER A 156 -3.93 9.69 2.59
N GLN A 157 -3.40 10.85 2.18
CA GLN A 157 -3.49 11.37 0.82
C GLN A 157 -2.89 10.40 -0.22
N GLY A 158 -1.77 9.74 0.12
CA GLY A 158 -1.18 8.70 -0.73
C GLY A 158 -2.05 7.45 -0.84
N GLY A 159 -2.78 7.08 0.22
CA GLY A 159 -3.78 6.01 0.21
C GLY A 159 -4.97 6.35 -0.68
N ALA A 160 -5.43 7.60 -0.63
CA ALA A 160 -6.48 8.10 -1.51
C ALA A 160 -6.03 8.08 -2.99
N LEU A 161 -4.78 8.49 -3.27
CA LEU A 161 -4.18 8.40 -4.61
C LEU A 161 -4.06 6.94 -5.06
N ALA A 162 -3.66 6.01 -4.19
CA ALA A 162 -3.54 4.60 -4.52
C ALA A 162 -4.88 3.99 -4.94
N LEU A 163 -5.96 4.25 -4.19
CA LEU A 163 -7.32 3.84 -4.58
C LEU A 163 -7.74 4.48 -5.91
N PHE A 164 -7.51 5.80 -6.05
CA PHE A 164 -7.89 6.56 -7.24
C PHE A 164 -7.17 6.07 -8.49
N SER A 165 -5.85 5.83 -8.42
CA SER A 165 -5.04 5.40 -9.56
C SER A 165 -5.24 3.92 -9.87
N GLY A 166 -5.07 3.06 -8.86
CA GLY A 166 -5.05 1.61 -9.07
C GLY A 166 -6.39 1.04 -9.52
N LEU A 167 -7.51 1.61 -9.07
CA LEU A 167 -8.84 1.13 -9.46
C LEU A 167 -9.40 1.75 -10.74
N GLN A 168 -8.71 2.75 -11.32
CA GLN A 168 -8.98 3.29 -12.64
C GLN A 168 -7.96 2.83 -13.70
N TYR A 169 -6.93 2.08 -13.29
CA TYR A 169 -5.94 1.55 -14.23
C TYR A 169 -6.61 0.58 -15.22
N PRO A 170 -6.26 0.63 -16.52
CA PRO A 170 -6.86 -0.23 -17.53
C PRO A 170 -6.23 -1.65 -17.48
N GLY A 171 -6.49 -2.36 -16.40
CA GLY A 171 -6.00 -3.71 -16.15
C GLY A 171 -6.11 -4.10 -14.67
N ARG A 172 -6.01 -5.42 -14.39
CA ARG A 172 -6.08 -5.94 -13.03
C ARG A 172 -4.69 -5.99 -12.40
N LEU A 173 -4.48 -5.16 -11.38
CA LEU A 173 -3.30 -5.24 -10.52
C LEU A 173 -3.37 -6.45 -9.56
N ALA A 174 -2.22 -6.84 -8.99
CA ALA A 174 -2.17 -7.80 -7.88
C ALA A 174 -3.00 -7.34 -6.68
N GLY A 175 -3.01 -6.02 -6.43
CA GLY A 175 -3.82 -5.44 -5.38
C GLY A 175 -3.64 -3.93 -5.24
N VAL A 176 -4.52 -3.33 -4.45
CA VAL A 176 -4.44 -1.93 -4.03
C VAL A 176 -4.57 -1.87 -2.51
N CYS A 177 -3.69 -1.18 -1.80
CA CYS A 177 -3.82 -0.98 -0.37
C CYS A 177 -3.90 0.50 0.02
N CYS A 178 -4.74 0.78 1.01
CA CYS A 178 -5.00 2.11 1.53
C CYS A 178 -4.90 2.09 3.05
N LEU A 179 -3.98 2.86 3.61
CA LEU A 179 -3.83 3.04 5.06
C LEU A 179 -4.35 4.43 5.42
N SER A 180 -5.34 4.51 6.30
CA SER A 180 -5.94 5.75 6.81
C SER A 180 -6.33 6.77 5.71
N GLY A 181 -6.81 6.27 4.56
CA GLY A 181 -7.20 7.09 3.41
C GLY A 181 -8.70 7.07 3.13
N TYR A 182 -9.07 7.47 1.94
CA TYR A 182 -10.46 7.57 1.45
C TYR A 182 -10.50 7.57 -0.07
N LEU A 183 -11.67 7.38 -0.67
CA LEU A 183 -11.84 7.49 -2.13
C LEU A 183 -11.94 8.95 -2.54
N ALA A 184 -10.89 9.48 -3.16
CA ALA A 184 -10.89 10.85 -3.71
C ALA A 184 -11.89 10.97 -4.87
N LYS A 185 -12.54 12.15 -5.00
CA LYS A 185 -13.54 12.44 -6.05
C LYS A 185 -14.62 11.35 -6.14
N ALA A 186 -15.08 10.81 -5.00
CA ALA A 186 -15.94 9.63 -4.93
C ALA A 186 -17.22 9.74 -5.78
N GLU A 187 -17.79 10.95 -5.93
CA GLU A 187 -18.98 11.19 -6.76
C GLU A 187 -18.70 11.01 -8.26
N ALA A 188 -17.53 11.46 -8.73
CA ALA A 188 -17.11 11.41 -10.12
C ALA A 188 -16.24 10.18 -10.44
N PHE A 189 -15.95 9.35 -9.45
CA PHE A 189 -15.07 8.19 -9.62
C PHE A 189 -15.70 7.13 -10.51
N VAL A 190 -14.92 6.65 -11.47
CA VAL A 190 -15.31 5.56 -12.39
C VAL A 190 -14.36 4.37 -12.17
N LEU A 191 -14.91 3.25 -11.73
CA LEU A 191 -14.15 2.00 -11.60
C LEU A 191 -13.84 1.43 -12.99
N SER A 192 -12.58 1.08 -13.27
CA SER A 192 -12.23 0.33 -14.47
C SER A 192 -12.87 -1.06 -14.41
N PRO A 193 -13.55 -1.54 -15.49
CA PRO A 193 -14.12 -2.89 -15.49
C PRO A 193 -13.10 -3.98 -15.18
N GLU A 194 -11.87 -3.82 -15.68
CA GLU A 194 -10.77 -4.77 -15.47
C GLU A 194 -10.28 -4.78 -14.01
N ALA A 195 -10.39 -3.63 -13.32
CA ALA A 195 -9.99 -3.49 -11.92
C ALA A 195 -11.08 -3.94 -10.92
N ALA A 196 -12.29 -4.28 -11.38
CA ALA A 196 -13.39 -4.65 -10.48
C ALA A 196 -13.09 -5.84 -9.55
N ALA A 197 -12.24 -6.76 -10.00
CA ALA A 197 -11.78 -7.92 -9.21
C ALA A 197 -10.37 -7.74 -8.62
N THR A 198 -9.81 -6.53 -8.63
CA THR A 198 -8.54 -6.24 -7.95
C THR A 198 -8.74 -6.32 -6.44
N PRO A 199 -7.94 -7.13 -5.71
CA PRO A 199 -8.00 -7.16 -4.25
C PRO A 199 -7.69 -5.79 -3.65
N VAL A 200 -8.55 -5.30 -2.75
CA VAL A 200 -8.35 -4.05 -2.03
C VAL A 200 -8.29 -4.33 -0.53
N ALA A 201 -7.18 -3.93 0.10
CA ALA A 201 -7.05 -3.88 1.55
C ALA A 201 -7.07 -2.42 2.02
N HIS A 202 -8.03 -2.10 2.87
CA HIS A 202 -8.14 -0.79 3.49
C HIS A 202 -8.01 -0.95 5.00
N PHE A 203 -6.99 -0.33 5.57
CA PHE A 203 -6.66 -0.36 6.99
C PHE A 203 -6.94 1.02 7.59
N HIS A 204 -7.63 1.10 8.74
CA HIS A 204 -8.02 2.41 9.27
C HIS A 204 -8.26 2.40 10.78
N GLY A 205 -7.71 3.40 11.46
CA GLY A 205 -7.95 3.62 12.89
C GLY A 205 -9.31 4.25 13.17
N THR A 206 -10.07 3.71 14.14
CA THR A 206 -11.39 4.27 14.48
C THR A 206 -11.30 5.58 15.29
N LEU A 207 -10.13 5.90 15.84
CA LEU A 207 -9.86 7.14 16.57
C LEU A 207 -9.16 8.20 15.69
N ASP A 208 -9.12 8.00 14.36
CA ASP A 208 -8.49 8.95 13.44
C ASP A 208 -9.24 10.29 13.42
N PRO A 209 -8.62 11.39 13.88
CA PRO A 209 -9.25 12.71 13.90
C PRO A 209 -9.06 13.47 12.57
N THR A 210 -8.16 13.03 11.70
CA THR A 210 -7.78 13.71 10.46
C THR A 210 -8.56 13.18 9.28
N VAL A 211 -8.60 11.85 9.12
CA VAL A 211 -9.43 11.15 8.15
C VAL A 211 -10.37 10.25 8.95
N GLN A 212 -11.56 10.75 9.26
CA GLN A 212 -12.52 10.03 10.10
C GLN A 212 -12.86 8.67 9.46
N ILE A 213 -13.02 7.63 10.30
CA ILE A 213 -13.37 6.27 9.85
C ILE A 213 -14.65 6.23 8.98
N ALA A 214 -15.54 7.21 9.14
CA ALA A 214 -16.73 7.35 8.30
C ALA A 214 -16.37 7.42 6.80
N TRP A 215 -15.32 8.16 6.44
CA TRP A 215 -14.86 8.30 5.05
C TRP A 215 -14.33 6.98 4.48
N ALA A 216 -13.66 6.15 5.29
CA ALA A 216 -13.23 4.82 4.87
C ALA A 216 -14.43 3.89 4.63
N ARG A 217 -15.43 3.93 5.52
CA ARG A 217 -16.67 3.14 5.38
C ARG A 217 -17.49 3.56 4.16
N GLU A 218 -17.60 4.87 3.90
CA GLU A 218 -18.28 5.41 2.73
C GLU A 218 -17.53 5.04 1.44
N SER A 219 -16.19 5.12 1.45
CA SER A 219 -15.35 4.68 0.32
C SER A 219 -15.56 3.21 0.00
N ALA A 220 -15.59 2.36 1.02
CA ALA A 220 -15.86 0.93 0.88
C ALA A 220 -17.27 0.66 0.30
N ALA A 221 -18.27 1.35 0.83
CA ALA A 221 -19.66 1.24 0.34
C ALA A 221 -19.77 1.69 -1.12
N ARG A 222 -19.14 2.84 -1.47
CA ARG A 222 -19.15 3.38 -2.83
C ARG A 222 -18.45 2.45 -3.81
N LEU A 223 -17.27 1.94 -3.50
CA LEU A 223 -16.52 1.04 -4.39
C LEU A 223 -17.25 -0.28 -4.60
N ARG A 224 -17.85 -0.86 -3.56
CA ARG A 224 -18.70 -2.05 -3.69
C ARG A 224 -19.93 -1.79 -4.56
N ALA A 225 -20.57 -0.64 -4.43
CA ALA A 225 -21.70 -0.24 -5.27
C ALA A 225 -21.31 -0.03 -6.73
N LEU A 226 -20.04 0.33 -7.01
CA LEU A 226 -19.49 0.44 -8.35
C LEU A 226 -19.06 -0.91 -8.95
N GLY A 227 -19.11 -2.00 -8.18
CA GLY A 227 -18.78 -3.33 -8.65
C GLY A 227 -17.42 -3.87 -8.20
N CYS A 228 -16.72 -3.21 -7.27
CA CYS A 228 -15.52 -3.78 -6.66
C CYS A 228 -15.91 -4.99 -5.82
N THR A 229 -15.45 -6.20 -6.22
CA THR A 229 -15.90 -7.48 -5.64
C THR A 229 -15.01 -7.98 -4.51
N ASP A 230 -13.76 -7.51 -4.43
CA ASP A 230 -12.78 -7.96 -3.43
C ASP A 230 -12.25 -6.74 -2.65
N TYR A 231 -13.02 -6.31 -1.66
CA TYR A 231 -12.68 -5.15 -0.82
C TYR A 231 -12.81 -5.52 0.66
N THR A 232 -11.68 -5.46 1.38
CA THR A 232 -11.62 -5.65 2.82
C THR A 232 -11.32 -4.32 3.50
N LEU A 233 -12.14 -3.92 4.49
CA LEU A 233 -11.86 -2.82 5.42
C LEU A 233 -11.58 -3.44 6.79
N LYS A 234 -10.34 -3.25 7.29
CA LYS A 234 -9.94 -3.62 8.65
C LYS A 234 -9.86 -2.36 9.51
N GLU A 235 -10.59 -2.35 10.62
CA GLU A 235 -10.67 -1.22 11.54
C GLU A 235 -9.88 -1.51 12.82
N TYR A 236 -9.10 -0.53 13.30
CA TYR A 236 -8.29 -0.62 14.53
C TYR A 236 -8.87 0.30 15.59
N ALA A 237 -9.41 -0.27 16.68
CA ALA A 237 -10.14 0.47 17.70
C ALA A 237 -9.30 1.46 18.51
N HIS A 238 -7.99 1.30 18.52
CA HIS A 238 -7.04 2.09 19.31
C HIS A 238 -6.21 3.08 18.47
N LEU A 239 -6.30 3.00 17.13
CA LEU A 239 -5.40 3.71 16.23
C LEU A 239 -6.00 5.07 15.81
N GLY A 240 -5.16 6.11 15.84
CA GLY A 240 -5.43 7.43 15.29
C GLY A 240 -4.96 7.57 13.84
N HIS A 241 -4.60 8.81 13.41
CA HIS A 241 -4.03 9.06 12.08
C HIS A 241 -2.53 8.73 12.04
N SER A 242 -2.22 7.46 12.16
CA SER A 242 -0.85 6.92 12.19
C SER A 242 -0.90 5.44 11.80
N VAL A 243 0.27 4.82 11.73
CA VAL A 243 0.41 3.36 11.62
C VAL A 243 1.04 2.81 12.88
N ASP A 244 0.72 1.56 13.20
CA ASP A 244 1.34 0.84 14.29
C ASP A 244 1.86 -0.54 13.84
N PRO A 245 2.58 -1.27 14.70
CA PRO A 245 3.10 -2.59 14.35
C PRO A 245 2.04 -3.60 13.92
N GLU A 246 0.84 -3.59 14.54
CA GLU A 246 -0.25 -4.51 14.18
C GLU A 246 -0.72 -4.26 12.75
N GLU A 247 -0.92 -2.98 12.37
CA GLU A 247 -1.33 -2.62 11.00
C GLU A 247 -0.26 -2.97 9.96
N ILE A 248 1.02 -2.79 10.29
CA ILE A 248 2.14 -3.18 9.40
C ILE A 248 2.24 -4.70 9.24
N GLU A 249 2.01 -5.48 10.32
CA GLU A 249 1.96 -6.95 10.25
C GLU A 249 0.78 -7.43 9.37
N ASP A 250 -0.38 -6.81 9.49
CA ASP A 250 -1.54 -7.10 8.64
C ASP A 250 -1.31 -6.73 7.17
N LEU A 251 -0.69 -5.57 6.92
CA LEU A 251 -0.27 -5.17 5.57
C LEU A 251 0.71 -6.19 4.99
N GLN A 252 1.71 -6.63 5.77
CA GLN A 252 2.65 -7.67 5.36
C GLN A 252 1.91 -8.97 4.99
N ALA A 253 1.04 -9.46 5.87
CA ALA A 253 0.31 -10.70 5.64
C ALA A 253 -0.57 -10.63 4.38
N TRP A 254 -1.20 -9.48 4.14
CA TRP A 254 -1.97 -9.26 2.92
C TRP A 254 -1.07 -9.21 1.67
N LEU A 255 0.05 -8.48 1.72
CA LEU A 255 1.01 -8.43 0.62
C LEU A 255 1.59 -9.82 0.28
N GLU A 256 1.95 -10.62 1.30
CA GLU A 256 2.40 -12.01 1.10
C GLU A 256 1.34 -12.87 0.41
N GLY A 257 0.05 -12.59 0.65
CA GLY A 257 -1.08 -13.27 0.02
C GLY A 257 -1.25 -12.91 -1.46
N VAL A 258 -1.09 -11.64 -1.84
CA VAL A 258 -1.29 -11.16 -3.23
C VAL A 258 0.00 -11.16 -4.06
N LEU A 259 1.17 -11.20 -3.42
CA LEU A 259 2.50 -11.27 -4.03
C LEU A 259 3.32 -12.45 -3.50
N PRO A 260 2.85 -13.70 -3.59
CA PRO A 260 3.62 -14.85 -3.12
C PRO A 260 4.94 -14.96 -3.91
N PRO A 261 6.03 -15.54 -3.34
CA PRO A 261 7.24 -15.84 -4.11
C PRO A 261 6.93 -16.84 -5.23
N LEU A 262 7.60 -16.69 -6.37
CA LEU A 262 7.49 -17.60 -7.52
C LEU A 262 8.51 -18.73 -7.41
#